data_cbf4856cd71d467b74646866901e1d30
#
_entry.id   cbf4856cd71d467b74646866901e1d30
#
_cell.length_a   1.000
_cell.length_b   1.000
_cell.length_c   1.000
_cell.angle_alpha   90.00
_cell.angle_beta   90.00
_cell.angle_gamma   90.00
#
_symmetry.space_group_name_H-M   'P 1'
#
loop_
_entity.id
_entity.type
_entity.pdbx_description
1 polymer ?
#
loop_
_entity_poly.entity_id
_entity_poly.type
_entity_poly.pdbx_seq_one_letter_code
_entity_poly.pdbx_strand_id
1 'polypeptide(L)'
;MSVDKQLRVMIMAGGTGGHVFPALAVADQLSSDNAEISWLGTRAGIEADLIPKQNIALNFIDIEGVRGRGLLALLKAPLLLWRSITQALAILSDFRPQVVLGMGGFASGPGAVAAWLKQIPVVIHEQNSVAGTTNKLTAIVAKRVMQGFPNTLPKGEWCGNPVRTEISDLAPPDLRFAGRSGKLRLLIVGGSRGALAINTLLPKALAEIDPALRPEILHQTGRAHWQQTIDLYDNETLGLADSELSVVPFIDAMEKAYEWADFVVCRAGALTVAELTSAGLGALLIPFPFAIDDHQTANGQMLVDHGAAEMIQQSALTAANLAAIIVSIMADPDRRLTMAMSARALAKNQAAQDVAKVCKEVACGQ
;
A
#
# COMPACT_ATOMS: atom_id res chain seq x y z
N MET A 1 -17.86 4.67 39.68
CA MET A 1 -17.87 4.05 38.34
C MET A 1 -17.55 5.15 37.35
N SER A 2 -16.29 5.27 36.91
CA SER A 2 -15.95 6.16 35.82
C SER A 2 -16.64 5.63 34.56
N VAL A 3 -17.51 6.43 33.96
CA VAL A 3 -18.01 6.17 32.61
C VAL A 3 -16.76 6.10 31.76
N ASP A 4 -16.42 4.91 31.25
CA ASP A 4 -15.31 4.73 30.33
C ASP A 4 -15.57 5.66 29.13
N LYS A 5 -14.83 6.75 29.10
CA LYS A 5 -15.02 7.78 28.07
C LYS A 5 -14.53 7.18 26.77
N GLN A 6 -15.42 6.98 25.81
CA GLN A 6 -15.12 6.44 24.50
C GLN A 6 -13.86 7.11 23.92
N LEU A 7 -12.88 6.29 23.50
CA LEU A 7 -11.64 6.78 22.89
C LEU A 7 -11.96 7.51 21.58
N ARG A 8 -11.44 8.73 21.42
CA ARG A 8 -11.55 9.49 20.18
C ARG A 8 -10.18 9.62 19.52
N VAL A 9 -10.09 9.15 18.28
CA VAL A 9 -8.87 9.11 17.49
C VAL A 9 -9.05 9.94 16.22
N MET A 10 -8.15 10.90 15.97
CA MET A 10 -8.05 11.57 14.68
C MET A 10 -7.01 10.86 13.81
N ILE A 11 -7.44 10.26 12.71
CA ILE A 11 -6.54 9.67 11.71
C ILE A 11 -6.21 10.69 10.64
N MET A 12 -4.94 10.86 10.33
CA MET A 12 -4.44 11.75 9.31
C MET A 12 -3.72 10.95 8.23
N ALA A 13 -4.39 10.74 7.11
CA ALA A 13 -3.84 10.03 5.97
C ALA A 13 -4.45 10.54 4.67
N GLY A 14 -3.66 10.63 3.61
CA GLY A 14 -4.20 11.09 2.34
C GLY A 14 -3.25 10.98 1.17
N GLY A 15 -3.79 11.32 0.00
CA GLY A 15 -3.09 11.39 -1.27
C GLY A 15 -3.12 10.09 -2.06
N THR A 16 -2.55 9.01 -1.56
CA THR A 16 -2.44 7.72 -2.29
C THR A 16 -2.92 6.54 -1.46
N GLY A 17 -3.21 5.41 -2.15
CA GLY A 17 -3.63 4.16 -1.51
C GLY A 17 -2.61 3.63 -0.49
N GLY A 18 -1.32 3.89 -0.71
CA GLY A 18 -0.27 3.45 0.21
C GLY A 18 -0.35 4.04 1.62
N HIS A 19 -1.03 5.19 1.80
CA HIS A 19 -1.30 5.77 3.12
C HIS A 19 -2.72 5.48 3.61
N VAL A 20 -3.70 5.53 2.70
CA VAL A 20 -5.12 5.46 3.06
C VAL A 20 -5.54 4.04 3.45
N PHE A 21 -5.15 3.01 2.70
CA PHE A 21 -5.54 1.63 3.01
C PHE A 21 -4.94 1.10 4.32
N PRO A 22 -3.64 1.31 4.64
CA PRO A 22 -3.12 0.94 5.95
C PRO A 22 -3.80 1.68 7.09
N ALA A 23 -4.16 2.96 6.88
CA ALA A 23 -4.88 3.75 7.87
C ALA A 23 -6.31 3.23 8.09
N LEU A 24 -7.00 2.76 7.03
CA LEU A 24 -8.29 2.10 7.14
C LEU A 24 -8.20 0.79 7.93
N ALA A 25 -7.18 -0.04 7.69
CA ALA A 25 -6.99 -1.26 8.46
C ALA A 25 -6.81 -0.99 9.97
N VAL A 26 -6.13 0.11 10.34
CA VAL A 26 -6.04 0.54 11.75
C VAL A 26 -7.38 1.09 12.25
N ALA A 27 -8.11 1.84 11.40
CA ALA A 27 -9.43 2.37 11.74
C ALA A 27 -10.42 1.24 12.07
N ASP A 28 -10.40 0.16 11.30
CA ASP A 28 -11.26 -1.01 11.52
C ASP A 28 -10.97 -1.66 12.90
N GLN A 29 -9.68 -1.80 13.27
CA GLN A 29 -9.29 -2.30 14.59
C GLN A 29 -9.74 -1.38 15.72
N LEU A 30 -9.55 -0.07 15.58
CA LEU A 30 -9.97 0.91 16.57
C LEU A 30 -11.50 0.96 16.71
N SER A 31 -12.24 0.86 15.61
CA SER A 31 -13.71 0.81 15.59
C SER A 31 -14.23 -0.46 16.29
N SER A 32 -13.60 -1.60 16.06
CA SER A 32 -13.93 -2.87 16.74
C SER A 32 -13.75 -2.78 18.25
N ASP A 33 -12.83 -1.91 18.72
CA ASP A 33 -12.60 -1.59 20.13
C ASP A 33 -13.46 -0.40 20.62
N ASN A 34 -14.54 -0.06 19.89
CA ASN A 34 -15.48 1.01 20.24
C ASN A 34 -14.88 2.43 20.29
N ALA A 35 -13.80 2.71 19.54
CA ALA A 35 -13.28 4.06 19.39
C ALA A 35 -14.12 4.89 18.41
N GLU A 36 -14.30 6.17 18.71
CA GLU A 36 -14.85 7.17 17.78
C GLU A 36 -13.72 7.68 16.89
N ILE A 37 -13.88 7.56 15.57
CA ILE A 37 -12.85 7.93 14.60
C ILE A 37 -13.33 9.11 13.77
N SER A 38 -12.43 10.07 13.60
CA SER A 38 -12.56 11.12 12.61
C SER A 38 -11.31 11.17 11.75
N TRP A 39 -11.47 11.61 10.52
CA TRP A 39 -10.39 11.62 9.54
C TRP A 39 -10.04 13.03 9.08
N LEU A 40 -8.75 13.32 8.94
CA LEU A 40 -8.21 14.54 8.38
C LEU A 40 -7.52 14.24 7.06
N GLY A 41 -8.02 14.82 5.98
CA GLY A 41 -7.53 14.58 4.62
C GLY A 41 -7.57 15.83 3.75
N THR A 42 -7.45 15.62 2.44
CA THR A 42 -7.52 16.65 1.40
C THR A 42 -8.60 16.30 0.39
N ARG A 43 -9.14 17.32 -0.30
CA ARG A 43 -10.19 17.10 -1.31
C ARG A 43 -9.68 16.42 -2.58
N ALA A 44 -8.38 16.51 -2.85
CA ALA A 44 -7.76 15.99 -4.07
C ALA A 44 -7.22 14.56 -3.94
N GLY A 45 -7.18 14.01 -2.73
CA GLY A 45 -6.71 12.66 -2.47
C GLY A 45 -7.81 11.60 -2.58
N ILE A 46 -7.42 10.34 -2.69
CA ILE A 46 -8.37 9.22 -2.78
C ILE A 46 -9.22 9.05 -1.52
N GLU A 47 -8.77 9.60 -0.40
CA GLU A 47 -9.52 9.63 0.86
C GLU A 47 -10.88 10.30 0.71
N ALA A 48 -11.00 11.30 -0.16
CA ALA A 48 -12.26 12.01 -0.41
C ALA A 48 -13.40 11.07 -0.89
N ASP A 49 -13.04 10.04 -1.66
CA ASP A 49 -13.99 9.07 -2.21
C ASP A 49 -14.13 7.82 -1.33
N LEU A 50 -13.07 7.43 -0.62
CA LEU A 50 -13.02 6.15 0.11
C LEU A 50 -13.57 6.26 1.53
N ILE A 51 -13.20 7.32 2.27
CA ILE A 51 -13.52 7.43 3.69
C ILE A 51 -15.02 7.57 3.97
N PRO A 52 -15.79 8.35 3.21
CA PRO A 52 -17.24 8.43 3.42
C PRO A 52 -17.97 7.09 3.27
N LYS A 53 -17.44 6.17 2.43
CA LYS A 53 -18.01 4.84 2.23
C LYS A 53 -17.84 3.93 3.45
N GLN A 54 -16.93 4.28 4.36
CA GLN A 54 -16.68 3.57 5.62
C GLN A 54 -17.44 4.17 6.80
N ASN A 55 -18.36 5.13 6.57
CA ASN A 55 -19.10 5.85 7.61
C ASN A 55 -18.19 6.57 8.62
N ILE A 56 -16.98 6.97 8.21
CA ILE A 56 -16.05 7.75 9.02
C ILE A 56 -16.20 9.23 8.65
N ALA A 57 -16.31 10.09 9.68
CA ALA A 57 -16.38 11.53 9.49
C ALA A 57 -15.06 12.06 8.89
N LEU A 58 -15.16 12.69 7.70
CA LEU A 58 -14.01 13.21 6.96
C LEU A 58 -13.98 14.73 7.01
N ASN A 59 -12.86 15.27 7.49
CA ASN A 59 -12.58 16.70 7.54
C ASN A 59 -11.48 17.05 6.54
N PHE A 60 -11.61 18.20 5.90
CA PHE A 60 -10.65 18.63 4.88
C PHE A 60 -9.84 19.83 5.34
N ILE A 61 -8.57 19.83 4.98
CA ILE A 61 -7.69 21.01 5.02
C ILE A 61 -7.17 21.33 3.63
N ASP A 62 -6.92 22.61 3.39
CA ASP A 62 -6.42 23.11 2.11
C ASP A 62 -4.90 23.05 2.10
N ILE A 63 -4.34 21.93 1.66
CA ILE A 63 -2.91 21.75 1.48
C ILE A 63 -2.61 20.96 0.22
N GLU A 64 -1.54 21.34 -0.45
CA GLU A 64 -1.04 20.67 -1.64
C GLU A 64 0.48 20.52 -1.57
N GLY A 65 1.02 19.52 -2.28
CA GLY A 65 2.47 19.37 -2.40
C GLY A 65 3.10 20.55 -3.14
N VAL A 66 4.18 21.07 -2.60
CA VAL A 66 4.90 22.22 -3.16
C VAL A 66 6.03 21.79 -4.10
N ARG A 67 6.45 20.53 -4.01
CA ARG A 67 7.60 19.99 -4.76
C ARG A 67 7.28 19.95 -6.27
N GLY A 68 8.12 20.62 -7.09
CA GLY A 68 7.98 20.62 -8.56
C GLY A 68 7.04 21.68 -9.14
N ARG A 69 6.47 22.61 -8.35
CA ARG A 69 5.48 23.62 -8.81
C ARG A 69 6.03 25.02 -9.07
N GLY A 70 7.36 25.22 -9.10
CA GLY A 70 7.99 26.48 -9.43
C GLY A 70 8.07 27.51 -8.28
N LEU A 71 8.74 28.64 -8.51
CA LEU A 71 9.06 29.68 -7.48
C LEU A 71 7.82 30.31 -6.86
N LEU A 72 6.74 30.56 -7.62
CA LEU A 72 5.50 31.15 -7.09
C LEU A 72 4.79 30.26 -6.06
N ALA A 73 4.85 28.94 -6.25
CA ALA A 73 4.30 27.99 -5.29
C ALA A 73 5.12 27.98 -3.99
N LEU A 74 6.45 28.11 -4.10
CA LEU A 74 7.34 28.20 -2.94
C LEU A 74 7.08 29.46 -2.10
N LEU A 75 6.83 30.60 -2.75
CA LEU A 75 6.50 31.86 -2.06
C LEU A 75 5.14 31.80 -1.33
N LYS A 76 4.17 31.06 -1.86
CA LYS A 76 2.85 30.88 -1.24
C LYS A 76 2.82 29.77 -0.17
N ALA A 77 3.82 28.90 -0.14
CA ALA A 77 3.85 27.74 0.75
C ALA A 77 3.72 28.09 2.24
N PRO A 78 4.37 29.13 2.79
CA PRO A 78 4.22 29.48 4.21
C PRO A 78 2.78 29.89 4.57
N LEU A 79 2.12 30.66 3.71
CA LEU A 79 0.74 31.08 3.93
C LEU A 79 -0.23 29.90 3.85
N LEU A 80 0.00 29.01 2.89
CA LEU A 80 -0.80 27.79 2.71
C LEU A 80 -0.64 26.86 3.93
N LEU A 81 0.59 26.69 4.40
CA LEU A 81 0.88 25.89 5.59
C LEU A 81 0.23 26.49 6.85
N TRP A 82 0.35 27.80 7.05
CA TRP A 82 -0.30 28.49 8.18
C TRP A 82 -1.81 28.32 8.14
N ARG A 83 -2.46 28.51 6.97
CA ARG A 83 -3.89 28.28 6.79
C ARG A 83 -4.27 26.83 7.09
N SER A 84 -3.52 25.85 6.58
CA SER A 84 -3.77 24.45 6.84
C SER A 84 -3.66 24.09 8.33
N ILE A 85 -2.67 24.68 9.04
CA ILE A 85 -2.53 24.49 10.49
C ILE A 85 -3.74 25.09 11.23
N THR A 86 -4.20 26.29 10.86
CA THR A 86 -5.35 26.93 11.53
C THR A 86 -6.64 26.13 11.28
N GLN A 87 -6.85 25.59 10.09
CA GLN A 87 -7.96 24.67 9.80
C GLN A 87 -7.86 23.39 10.65
N ALA A 88 -6.69 22.78 10.73
CA ALA A 88 -6.47 21.61 11.57
C ALA A 88 -6.72 21.90 13.06
N LEU A 89 -6.28 23.06 13.57
CA LEU A 89 -6.54 23.49 14.94
C LEU A 89 -8.04 23.61 15.24
N ALA A 90 -8.85 24.16 14.32
CA ALA A 90 -10.30 24.25 14.47
C ALA A 90 -10.95 22.85 14.51
N ILE A 91 -10.58 21.96 13.58
CA ILE A 91 -11.08 20.58 13.51
C ILE A 91 -10.74 19.79 14.78
N LEU A 92 -9.50 19.88 15.24
CA LEU A 92 -9.07 19.23 16.49
C LEU A 92 -9.76 19.81 17.73
N SER A 93 -10.11 21.11 17.72
CA SER A 93 -10.85 21.73 18.83
C SER A 93 -12.29 21.26 18.90
N ASP A 94 -12.92 21.02 17.77
CA ASP A 94 -14.30 20.53 17.66
C ASP A 94 -14.37 19.05 18.03
N PHE A 95 -13.58 18.20 17.39
CA PHE A 95 -13.59 16.75 17.62
C PHE A 95 -12.98 16.35 18.97
N ARG A 96 -11.99 17.09 19.50
CA ARG A 96 -11.27 16.84 20.76
C ARG A 96 -10.73 15.41 20.90
N PRO A 97 -9.88 14.93 19.99
CA PRO A 97 -9.30 13.59 20.08
C PRO A 97 -8.35 13.48 21.28
N GLN A 98 -8.22 12.26 21.84
CA GLN A 98 -7.22 11.96 22.87
C GLN A 98 -5.86 11.58 22.24
N VAL A 99 -5.85 11.17 20.99
CA VAL A 99 -4.65 10.85 20.23
C VAL A 99 -4.86 11.14 18.76
N VAL A 100 -3.77 11.48 18.09
CA VAL A 100 -3.73 11.68 16.64
C VAL A 100 -2.80 10.65 16.02
N LEU A 101 -3.27 9.94 14.98
CA LEU A 101 -2.47 8.99 14.20
C LEU A 101 -2.13 9.58 12.83
N GLY A 102 -0.85 9.85 12.59
CA GLY A 102 -0.33 10.29 11.29
C GLY A 102 0.17 9.10 10.46
N MET A 103 -0.48 8.86 9.32
CA MET A 103 -0.11 7.78 8.40
C MET A 103 0.58 8.29 7.13
N GLY A 104 0.90 9.59 7.08
CA GLY A 104 1.53 10.22 5.91
C GLY A 104 0.56 10.94 4.99
N GLY A 105 1.09 11.49 3.90
CA GLY A 105 0.37 12.39 3.02
C GLY A 105 0.47 13.86 3.46
N PHE A 106 -0.10 14.76 2.65
CA PHE A 106 0.06 16.20 2.88
C PHE A 106 -0.68 16.71 4.12
N ALA A 107 -1.82 16.10 4.47
CA ALA A 107 -2.61 16.53 5.62
C ALA A 107 -1.94 16.19 6.97
N SER A 108 -1.11 15.15 7.02
CA SER A 108 -0.48 14.69 8.26
C SER A 108 0.49 15.71 8.86
N GLY A 109 1.21 16.49 8.04
CA GLY A 109 2.16 17.49 8.52
C GLY A 109 1.49 18.61 9.32
N PRO A 110 0.61 19.42 8.72
CA PRO A 110 -0.15 20.47 9.42
C PRO A 110 -0.97 19.92 10.59
N GLY A 111 -1.57 18.77 10.44
CA GLY A 111 -2.33 18.10 11.50
C GLY A 111 -1.48 17.74 12.71
N ALA A 112 -0.26 17.22 12.51
CA ALA A 112 0.65 16.90 13.59
C ALA A 112 1.15 18.16 14.32
N VAL A 113 1.45 19.24 13.59
CA VAL A 113 1.81 20.54 14.20
C VAL A 113 0.64 21.07 15.02
N ALA A 114 -0.59 21.02 14.49
CA ALA A 114 -1.79 21.47 15.21
C ALA A 114 -2.04 20.62 16.49
N ALA A 115 -1.86 19.30 16.41
CA ALA A 115 -1.97 18.41 17.55
C ALA A 115 -0.93 18.73 18.61
N TRP A 116 0.33 18.94 18.21
CA TRP A 116 1.41 19.32 19.11
C TRP A 116 1.13 20.67 19.83
N LEU A 117 0.66 21.68 19.11
CA LEU A 117 0.27 22.97 19.69
C LEU A 117 -0.88 22.84 20.72
N LYS A 118 -1.76 21.84 20.53
CA LYS A 118 -2.86 21.54 21.46
C LYS A 118 -2.48 20.54 22.54
N GLN A 119 -1.23 20.11 22.59
CA GLN A 119 -0.76 19.07 23.53
C GLN A 119 -1.50 17.74 23.40
N ILE A 120 -2.05 17.45 22.20
CA ILE A 120 -2.64 16.15 21.88
C ILE A 120 -1.49 15.24 21.42
N PRO A 121 -1.30 14.06 22.03
CA PRO A 121 -0.22 13.16 21.65
C PRO A 121 -0.37 12.67 20.22
N VAL A 122 0.76 12.57 19.51
CA VAL A 122 0.85 12.15 18.12
C VAL A 122 1.55 10.80 18.05
N VAL A 123 0.92 9.83 17.39
CA VAL A 123 1.52 8.59 16.92
C VAL A 123 1.71 8.71 15.42
N ILE A 124 2.82 8.24 14.88
CA ILE A 124 3.00 8.17 13.42
C ILE A 124 3.31 6.74 12.99
N HIS A 125 2.96 6.43 11.75
CA HIS A 125 3.39 5.21 11.07
C HIS A 125 3.99 5.56 9.70
N GLU A 126 5.22 5.08 9.44
CA GLU A 126 5.87 5.18 8.14
C GLU A 126 5.76 3.86 7.39
N GLN A 127 5.21 3.88 6.18
CA GLN A 127 4.94 2.69 5.41
C GLN A 127 6.13 2.22 4.58
N ASN A 128 6.96 3.15 4.07
CA ASN A 128 8.06 2.83 3.17
C ASN A 128 9.36 2.56 3.93
N SER A 129 10.27 1.83 3.30
CA SER A 129 11.63 1.61 3.80
C SER A 129 12.49 2.88 3.79
N VAL A 130 12.13 3.86 2.96
CA VAL A 130 12.72 5.21 2.95
C VAL A 130 11.64 6.19 3.40
N ALA A 131 11.84 6.80 4.58
CA ALA A 131 10.83 7.66 5.17
C ALA A 131 10.56 8.91 4.33
N GLY A 132 9.26 9.22 4.16
CA GLY A 132 8.81 10.45 3.52
C GLY A 132 9.15 11.70 4.35
N THR A 133 9.34 12.85 3.69
CA THR A 133 9.69 14.12 4.34
C THR A 133 8.69 14.51 5.43
N THR A 134 7.40 14.33 5.20
CA THR A 134 6.35 14.60 6.20
C THR A 134 6.57 13.78 7.46
N ASN A 135 6.77 12.46 7.33
CA ASN A 135 6.95 11.59 8.49
C ASN A 135 8.29 11.83 9.20
N LYS A 136 9.36 12.18 8.46
CA LYS A 136 10.63 12.62 9.08
C LYS A 136 10.45 13.83 9.98
N LEU A 137 9.67 14.82 9.54
CA LEU A 137 9.41 16.04 10.32
C LEU A 137 8.43 15.78 11.48
N THR A 138 7.38 15.00 11.25
CA THR A 138 6.40 14.70 12.30
C THR A 138 6.95 13.77 13.37
N ALA A 139 7.94 12.92 13.06
CA ALA A 139 8.66 12.10 14.04
C ALA A 139 9.31 12.91 15.17
N ILE A 140 9.65 14.19 14.91
CA ILE A 140 10.27 15.06 15.93
C ILE A 140 9.30 15.36 17.08
N VAL A 141 8.01 15.47 16.79
CA VAL A 141 6.95 15.80 17.75
C VAL A 141 6.11 14.60 18.17
N ALA A 142 6.33 13.45 17.51
CA ALA A 142 5.58 12.23 17.80
C ALA A 142 5.98 11.63 19.17
N LYS A 143 4.98 11.18 19.92
CA LYS A 143 5.15 10.41 21.17
C LYS A 143 5.67 9.00 20.87
N ARG A 144 5.16 8.37 19.81
CA ARG A 144 5.56 7.03 19.34
C ARG A 144 5.69 7.04 17.80
N VAL A 145 6.67 6.31 17.33
CA VAL A 145 6.97 6.18 15.89
C VAL A 145 6.89 4.70 15.53
N MET A 146 5.92 4.33 14.71
CA MET A 146 5.75 2.98 14.17
C MET A 146 6.25 2.94 12.73
N GLN A 147 6.72 1.80 12.25
CA GLN A 147 7.27 1.68 10.89
C GLN A 147 7.03 0.32 10.26
N GLY A 148 6.80 0.34 8.94
CA GLY A 148 6.53 -0.83 8.12
C GLY A 148 7.77 -1.66 7.82
N PHE A 149 8.94 -1.02 7.79
CA PHE A 149 10.24 -1.66 7.53
C PHE A 149 11.21 -1.37 8.68
N PRO A 150 12.17 -2.26 8.95
CA PRO A 150 13.16 -2.03 10.00
C PRO A 150 14.08 -0.84 9.66
N ASN A 151 14.51 -0.13 10.70
CA ASN A 151 15.52 0.93 10.60
C ASN A 151 15.17 2.12 9.68
N THR A 152 13.88 2.37 9.43
CA THR A 152 13.42 3.48 8.55
C THR A 152 13.55 4.84 9.24
N LEU A 153 13.15 4.93 10.48
CA LEU A 153 13.20 6.16 11.29
C LEU A 153 13.94 5.92 12.62
N PRO A 154 14.66 6.92 13.14
CA PRO A 154 15.26 6.84 14.47
C PRO A 154 14.19 6.55 15.54
N LYS A 155 14.48 5.60 16.43
CA LYS A 155 13.55 5.14 17.50
C LYS A 155 12.22 4.56 16.99
N GLY A 156 12.14 4.24 15.70
CA GLY A 156 10.95 3.63 15.12
C GLY A 156 10.78 2.18 15.58
N GLU A 157 9.57 1.81 15.94
CA GLU A 157 9.19 0.44 16.31
C GLU A 157 8.72 -0.29 15.06
N TRP A 158 9.40 -1.35 14.68
CA TRP A 158 9.05 -2.14 13.52
C TRP A 158 7.88 -3.08 13.81
N CYS A 159 6.69 -2.69 13.38
CA CYS A 159 5.47 -3.49 13.47
C CYS A 159 5.02 -4.10 12.14
N GLY A 160 5.61 -3.68 11.01
CA GLY A 160 5.10 -3.99 9.68
C GLY A 160 4.08 -2.97 9.18
N ASN A 161 3.57 -3.17 7.97
CA ASN A 161 2.50 -2.34 7.42
C ASN A 161 1.12 -2.96 7.73
N PRO A 162 0.16 -2.17 8.19
CA PRO A 162 -1.22 -2.62 8.36
C PRO A 162 -1.82 -3.11 7.04
N VAL A 163 -2.26 -4.35 7.02
CA VAL A 163 -2.93 -5.01 5.88
C VAL A 163 -4.35 -5.34 6.30
N ARG A 164 -5.26 -5.37 5.33
CA ARG A 164 -6.67 -5.76 5.55
C ARG A 164 -6.75 -7.18 6.09
N THR A 165 -7.66 -7.42 7.02
CA THR A 165 -7.84 -8.70 7.70
C THR A 165 -8.11 -9.84 6.71
N GLU A 166 -8.89 -9.59 5.66
CA GLU A 166 -9.22 -10.57 4.63
C GLU A 166 -7.99 -11.11 3.88
N ILE A 167 -6.93 -10.31 3.77
CA ILE A 167 -5.65 -10.74 3.17
C ILE A 167 -4.79 -11.48 4.19
N SER A 168 -4.74 -10.99 5.43
CA SER A 168 -3.93 -11.63 6.48
C SER A 168 -4.45 -13.02 6.89
N ASP A 169 -5.75 -13.24 6.73
CA ASP A 169 -6.45 -14.48 7.08
C ASP A 169 -6.41 -15.54 5.97
N LEU A 170 -5.81 -15.22 4.82
CA LEU A 170 -5.62 -16.22 3.76
C LEU A 170 -4.84 -17.44 4.26
N ALA A 171 -5.28 -18.62 3.83
CA ALA A 171 -4.62 -19.87 4.17
C ALA A 171 -3.13 -19.84 3.84
N PRO A 172 -2.27 -20.46 4.62
CA PRO A 172 -0.83 -20.52 4.33
C PRO A 172 -0.55 -21.19 2.96
N PRO A 173 0.58 -20.84 2.31
CA PRO A 173 0.87 -21.25 0.93
C PRO A 173 0.88 -22.76 0.71
N ASP A 174 1.41 -23.52 1.65
CA ASP A 174 1.45 -25.00 1.59
C ASP A 174 0.06 -25.62 1.50
N LEU A 175 -0.91 -25.09 2.25
CA LEU A 175 -2.30 -25.52 2.16
C LEU A 175 -2.98 -25.01 0.88
N ARG A 176 -2.72 -23.76 0.51
CA ARG A 176 -3.37 -23.13 -0.63
C ARG A 176 -2.88 -23.68 -1.96
N PHE A 177 -1.62 -24.10 -2.06
CA PHE A 177 -1.04 -24.70 -3.27
C PHE A 177 -1.18 -26.22 -3.30
N ALA A 178 -1.58 -26.85 -2.21
CA ALA A 178 -1.82 -28.28 -2.17
C ALA A 178 -2.89 -28.71 -3.19
N GLY A 179 -2.54 -29.68 -4.04
CA GLY A 179 -3.45 -30.22 -5.06
C GLY A 179 -3.75 -29.27 -6.24
N ARG A 180 -3.11 -28.10 -6.32
CA ARG A 180 -3.22 -27.25 -7.52
C ARG A 180 -2.57 -27.94 -8.71
N SER A 181 -3.32 -27.97 -9.81
CA SER A 181 -2.91 -28.55 -11.08
C SER A 181 -3.38 -27.65 -12.21
N GLY A 182 -2.84 -27.84 -13.41
CA GLY A 182 -3.19 -27.05 -14.58
C GLY A 182 -2.21 -25.91 -14.85
N LYS A 183 -2.69 -24.88 -15.54
CA LYS A 183 -1.91 -23.71 -15.91
C LYS A 183 -1.56 -22.86 -14.68
N LEU A 184 -0.40 -22.21 -14.72
CA LEU A 184 -0.03 -21.20 -13.73
C LEU A 184 -1.07 -20.07 -13.73
N ARG A 185 -1.45 -19.61 -12.56
CA ARG A 185 -2.33 -18.45 -12.36
C ARG A 185 -1.50 -17.22 -12.04
N LEU A 186 -1.32 -16.40 -13.07
CA LEU A 186 -0.47 -15.21 -13.02
C LEU A 186 -1.32 -13.96 -12.76
N LEU A 187 -1.11 -13.35 -11.59
CA LEU A 187 -1.73 -12.08 -11.23
C LEU A 187 -0.80 -10.93 -11.56
N ILE A 188 -1.30 -9.92 -12.28
CA ILE A 188 -0.59 -8.69 -12.57
C ILE A 188 -1.26 -7.52 -11.87
N VAL A 189 -0.50 -6.80 -11.03
CA VAL A 189 -1.02 -5.66 -10.25
C VAL A 189 -0.29 -4.38 -10.64
N GLY A 190 -0.95 -3.54 -11.43
CA GLY A 190 -0.45 -2.23 -11.83
C GLY A 190 -0.58 -1.16 -10.74
N GLY A 191 -1.42 -1.41 -9.73
CA GLY A 191 -1.78 -0.43 -8.69
C GLY A 191 -2.82 0.59 -9.17
N SER A 192 -3.26 1.50 -8.29
CA SER A 192 -4.38 2.43 -8.56
C SER A 192 -4.15 3.35 -9.76
N ARG A 193 -2.91 3.72 -10.05
CA ARG A 193 -2.52 4.54 -11.22
C ARG A 193 -2.18 3.71 -12.45
N GLY A 194 -2.10 2.39 -12.31
CA GLY A 194 -1.63 1.49 -13.35
C GLY A 194 -0.10 1.51 -13.52
N ALA A 195 0.41 0.56 -14.28
CA ALA A 195 1.83 0.39 -14.57
C ALA A 195 2.04 0.26 -16.09
N LEU A 196 1.98 1.38 -16.82
CA LEU A 196 1.98 1.41 -18.28
C LEU A 196 3.09 0.53 -18.90
N ALA A 197 4.30 0.53 -18.34
CA ALA A 197 5.39 -0.30 -18.86
C ALA A 197 5.08 -1.80 -18.74
N ILE A 198 4.50 -2.24 -17.62
CA ILE A 198 4.07 -3.64 -17.43
C ILE A 198 2.92 -3.94 -18.38
N ASN A 199 1.90 -3.07 -18.44
CA ASN A 199 0.74 -3.23 -19.31
C ASN A 199 1.13 -3.35 -20.79
N THR A 200 2.17 -2.63 -21.22
CA THR A 200 2.64 -2.63 -22.61
C THR A 200 3.49 -3.87 -22.94
N LEU A 201 4.30 -4.32 -22.00
CA LEU A 201 5.27 -5.39 -22.27
C LEU A 201 4.70 -6.78 -22.04
N LEU A 202 3.73 -6.94 -21.12
CA LEU A 202 3.20 -8.26 -20.78
C LEU A 202 2.51 -8.96 -21.98
N PRO A 203 1.63 -8.32 -22.78
CA PRO A 203 1.04 -8.98 -23.95
C PRO A 203 2.12 -9.50 -24.93
N LYS A 204 3.15 -8.69 -25.17
CA LYS A 204 4.29 -9.06 -26.03
C LYS A 204 5.09 -10.20 -25.46
N ALA A 205 5.36 -10.19 -24.16
CA ALA A 205 6.05 -11.27 -23.47
C ALA A 205 5.28 -12.60 -23.58
N LEU A 206 3.97 -12.56 -23.45
CA LEU A 206 3.12 -13.75 -23.59
C LEU A 206 3.10 -14.27 -25.03
N ALA A 207 3.22 -13.40 -26.04
CA ALA A 207 3.33 -13.81 -27.44
C ALA A 207 4.63 -14.59 -27.71
N GLU A 208 5.71 -14.34 -26.97
CA GLU A 208 6.98 -15.07 -27.04
C GLU A 208 6.94 -16.44 -26.34
N ILE A 209 5.90 -16.71 -25.52
CA ILE A 209 5.73 -17.99 -24.81
C ILE A 209 4.94 -18.98 -25.70
N ASP A 210 5.41 -20.24 -25.74
CA ASP A 210 4.68 -21.32 -26.40
C ASP A 210 3.21 -21.31 -25.95
N PRO A 211 2.23 -21.30 -26.89
CA PRO A 211 0.80 -21.29 -26.55
C PRO A 211 0.37 -22.36 -25.53
N ALA A 212 0.98 -23.54 -25.59
CA ALA A 212 0.69 -24.64 -24.65
C ALA A 212 1.15 -24.34 -23.21
N LEU A 213 2.11 -23.43 -23.06
CA LEU A 213 2.71 -23.05 -21.77
C LEU A 213 2.19 -21.71 -21.24
N ARG A 214 1.28 -21.02 -21.94
CA ARG A 214 0.77 -19.73 -21.47
C ARG A 214 -0.03 -19.85 -20.18
N PRO A 215 0.22 -18.97 -19.17
CA PRO A 215 -0.55 -18.99 -17.92
C PRO A 215 -1.98 -18.50 -18.09
N GLU A 216 -2.84 -18.79 -17.10
CA GLU A 216 -4.07 -18.02 -16.87
C GLU A 216 -3.71 -16.66 -16.28
N ILE A 217 -4.40 -15.60 -16.70
CA ILE A 217 -4.00 -14.22 -16.41
C ILE A 217 -5.16 -13.45 -15.80
N LEU A 218 -4.90 -12.81 -14.66
CA LEU A 218 -5.70 -11.71 -14.12
C LEU A 218 -4.83 -10.44 -14.11
N HIS A 219 -5.15 -9.48 -14.98
CA HIS A 219 -4.36 -8.26 -15.14
C HIS A 219 -5.13 -7.02 -14.70
N GLN A 220 -4.74 -6.42 -13.58
CA GLN A 220 -5.24 -5.12 -13.13
C GLN A 220 -4.36 -4.00 -13.70
N THR A 221 -4.92 -3.23 -14.62
CA THR A 221 -4.20 -2.27 -15.48
C THR A 221 -4.16 -0.84 -14.94
N GLY A 222 -5.05 -0.50 -14.01
CA GLY A 222 -5.40 0.88 -13.67
C GLY A 222 -6.43 1.47 -14.64
N ARG A 223 -7.37 2.25 -14.10
CA ARG A 223 -8.51 2.79 -14.87
C ARG A 223 -8.09 3.58 -16.12
N ALA A 224 -7.01 4.36 -16.01
CA ALA A 224 -6.53 5.21 -17.12
C ALA A 224 -5.96 4.43 -18.32
N HIS A 225 -5.52 3.18 -18.11
CA HIS A 225 -4.83 2.38 -19.12
C HIS A 225 -5.62 1.15 -19.57
N TRP A 226 -6.82 0.96 -19.05
CA TRP A 226 -7.59 -0.28 -19.24
C TRP A 226 -7.87 -0.57 -20.71
N GLN A 227 -8.52 0.34 -21.43
CA GLN A 227 -8.84 0.13 -22.84
C GLN A 227 -7.59 -0.06 -23.70
N GLN A 228 -6.58 0.78 -23.51
CA GLN A 228 -5.31 0.64 -24.22
C GLN A 228 -4.66 -0.74 -24.00
N THR A 229 -4.79 -1.29 -22.78
CA THR A 229 -4.21 -2.61 -22.47
C THR A 229 -5.00 -3.74 -23.13
N ILE A 230 -6.33 -3.64 -23.20
CA ILE A 230 -7.15 -4.59 -23.97
C ILE A 230 -6.72 -4.61 -25.42
N ASP A 231 -6.63 -3.43 -26.07
CA ASP A 231 -6.21 -3.30 -27.46
C ASP A 231 -4.82 -3.92 -27.71
N LEU A 232 -3.90 -3.82 -26.73
CA LEU A 232 -2.59 -4.47 -26.82
C LEU A 232 -2.68 -6.00 -26.76
N TYR A 233 -3.55 -6.57 -25.94
CA TYR A 233 -3.79 -8.02 -25.89
C TYR A 233 -4.42 -8.53 -27.19
N ASP A 234 -5.40 -7.80 -27.74
CA ASP A 234 -6.09 -8.17 -28.98
C ASP A 234 -5.12 -8.18 -30.16
N ASN A 235 -4.16 -7.24 -30.20
CA ASN A 235 -3.15 -7.16 -31.27
C ASN A 235 -2.16 -8.34 -31.29
N GLU A 236 -1.89 -8.96 -30.13
CA GLU A 236 -0.89 -10.05 -30.05
C GLU A 236 -1.47 -11.44 -30.42
N THR A 237 -2.77 -11.57 -30.61
CA THR A 237 -3.44 -12.81 -31.04
C THR A 237 -2.99 -14.05 -30.22
N LEU A 238 -3.08 -13.95 -28.90
CA LEU A 238 -2.47 -14.94 -27.98
C LEU A 238 -3.11 -16.33 -28.02
N GLY A 239 -4.32 -16.48 -28.60
CA GLY A 239 -5.05 -17.76 -28.61
C GLY A 239 -5.43 -18.27 -27.21
N LEU A 240 -5.52 -17.37 -26.21
CA LEU A 240 -6.06 -17.66 -24.89
C LEU A 240 -7.60 -17.71 -24.96
N ALA A 241 -8.22 -18.62 -24.23
CA ALA A 241 -9.66 -18.62 -24.07
C ALA A 241 -10.09 -17.42 -23.18
N ASP A 242 -11.35 -16.97 -23.33
CA ASP A 242 -11.91 -15.88 -22.52
C ASP A 242 -11.83 -16.16 -21.02
N SER A 243 -11.85 -17.44 -20.61
CA SER A 243 -11.67 -17.86 -19.23
C SER A 243 -10.24 -17.79 -18.72
N GLU A 244 -9.25 -17.66 -19.61
CA GLU A 244 -7.82 -17.67 -19.29
C GLU A 244 -7.21 -16.28 -19.24
N LEU A 245 -7.91 -15.25 -19.74
CA LEU A 245 -7.46 -13.87 -19.74
C LEU A 245 -8.55 -12.93 -19.20
N SER A 246 -8.28 -12.32 -18.05
CA SER A 246 -9.13 -11.28 -17.47
C SER A 246 -8.34 -9.99 -17.32
N VAL A 247 -8.74 -8.94 -18.06
CA VAL A 247 -8.14 -7.61 -18.01
C VAL A 247 -9.12 -6.64 -17.38
N VAL A 248 -8.78 -6.15 -16.18
CA VAL A 248 -9.67 -5.32 -15.36
C VAL A 248 -9.04 -3.98 -15.00
N PRO A 249 -9.84 -2.90 -14.91
CA PRO A 249 -9.31 -1.59 -14.53
C PRO A 249 -8.91 -1.52 -13.06
N PHE A 250 -9.60 -2.29 -12.20
CA PHE A 250 -9.39 -2.31 -10.76
C PHE A 250 -9.89 -3.64 -10.17
N ILE A 251 -9.29 -4.08 -9.07
CA ILE A 251 -9.72 -5.26 -8.30
C ILE A 251 -10.16 -4.78 -6.92
N ASP A 252 -11.46 -4.90 -6.62
CA ASP A 252 -12.02 -4.53 -5.31
C ASP A 252 -11.70 -5.58 -4.24
N ALA A 253 -11.87 -6.86 -4.57
CA ALA A 253 -11.63 -8.02 -3.71
C ALA A 253 -10.21 -8.58 -3.94
N MET A 254 -9.18 -7.82 -3.48
CA MET A 254 -7.77 -8.24 -3.65
C MET A 254 -7.44 -9.56 -2.96
N GLU A 255 -8.10 -9.86 -1.84
CA GLU A 255 -7.97 -11.14 -1.13
C GLU A 255 -8.28 -12.32 -2.05
N LYS A 256 -9.33 -12.24 -2.86
CA LYS A 256 -9.69 -13.29 -3.82
C LYS A 256 -8.69 -13.41 -4.95
N ALA A 257 -8.14 -12.28 -5.42
CA ALA A 257 -7.10 -12.28 -6.42
C ALA A 257 -5.81 -12.93 -5.91
N TYR A 258 -5.41 -12.62 -4.67
CA TYR A 258 -4.25 -13.25 -4.03
C TYR A 258 -4.50 -14.73 -3.69
N GLU A 259 -5.71 -15.09 -3.28
CA GLU A 259 -6.09 -16.49 -3.06
C GLU A 259 -6.02 -17.32 -4.37
N TRP A 260 -6.46 -16.73 -5.48
CA TRP A 260 -6.44 -17.35 -6.81
C TRP A 260 -5.02 -17.50 -7.35
N ALA A 261 -4.14 -16.52 -7.15
CA ALA A 261 -2.82 -16.43 -7.77
C ALA A 261 -1.86 -17.52 -7.30
N ASP A 262 -0.97 -17.94 -8.20
CA ASP A 262 0.21 -18.76 -7.91
C ASP A 262 1.49 -17.90 -7.89
N PHE A 263 1.51 -16.80 -8.64
CA PHE A 263 2.62 -15.85 -8.72
C PHE A 263 2.13 -14.46 -9.11
N VAL A 264 2.87 -13.42 -8.71
CA VAL A 264 2.46 -12.03 -8.93
C VAL A 264 3.54 -11.25 -9.69
N VAL A 265 3.14 -10.46 -10.68
CA VAL A 265 3.99 -9.43 -11.30
C VAL A 265 3.43 -8.06 -10.91
N CYS A 266 4.24 -7.23 -10.23
CA CYS A 266 3.73 -5.97 -9.72
C CYS A 266 4.81 -4.91 -9.50
N ARG A 267 4.38 -3.70 -9.10
CA ARG A 267 5.24 -2.67 -8.52
C ARG A 267 5.62 -3.03 -7.07
N ALA A 268 6.73 -2.46 -6.58
CA ALA A 268 7.19 -2.67 -5.20
C ALA A 268 6.72 -1.56 -4.24
N GLY A 269 5.43 -1.22 -4.28
CA GLY A 269 4.84 -0.32 -3.29
C GLY A 269 4.84 -0.96 -1.89
N ALA A 270 5.02 -0.16 -0.84
CA ALA A 270 5.13 -0.67 0.53
C ALA A 270 3.94 -1.54 0.96
N LEU A 271 2.72 -1.12 0.61
CA LEU A 271 1.52 -1.91 0.90
C LEU A 271 1.47 -3.20 0.08
N THR A 272 1.83 -3.15 -1.22
CA THR A 272 1.88 -4.36 -2.07
C THR A 272 2.87 -5.38 -1.51
N VAL A 273 4.06 -4.93 -1.07
CA VAL A 273 5.05 -5.79 -0.39
C VAL A 273 4.45 -6.43 0.86
N ALA A 274 3.77 -5.65 1.70
CA ALA A 274 3.13 -6.17 2.91
C ALA A 274 1.98 -7.15 2.59
N GLU A 275 1.16 -6.86 1.57
CA GLU A 275 0.09 -7.76 1.13
C GLU A 275 0.64 -9.08 0.56
N LEU A 276 1.73 -9.04 -0.22
CA LEU A 276 2.41 -10.23 -0.73
C LEU A 276 2.94 -11.11 0.41
N THR A 277 3.55 -10.50 1.44
CA THR A 277 3.99 -11.26 2.62
C THR A 277 2.83 -11.85 3.37
N SER A 278 1.77 -11.07 3.62
CA SER A 278 0.57 -11.53 4.33
C SER A 278 -0.16 -12.63 3.57
N ALA A 279 -0.27 -12.52 2.25
CA ALA A 279 -0.85 -13.55 1.41
C ALA A 279 0.08 -14.77 1.25
N GLY A 280 1.38 -14.62 1.45
CA GLY A 280 2.36 -15.66 1.13
C GLY A 280 2.37 -15.95 -0.38
N LEU A 281 2.88 -15.02 -1.18
CA LEU A 281 2.98 -15.13 -2.64
C LEU A 281 4.37 -14.72 -3.10
N GLY A 282 4.98 -15.56 -3.94
CA GLY A 282 6.18 -15.20 -4.68
C GLY A 282 5.88 -14.14 -5.73
N ALA A 283 6.82 -13.25 -6.01
CA ALA A 283 6.58 -12.16 -6.95
C ALA A 283 7.80 -11.82 -7.82
N LEU A 284 7.50 -11.28 -9.01
CA LEU A 284 8.43 -10.47 -9.79
C LEU A 284 8.11 -8.99 -9.54
N LEU A 285 9.04 -8.29 -8.92
CA LEU A 285 8.91 -6.88 -8.59
C LEU A 285 9.55 -6.01 -9.68
N ILE A 286 8.79 -5.02 -10.15
CA ILE A 286 9.25 -4.05 -11.13
C ILE A 286 9.09 -2.66 -10.50
N PRO A 287 10.10 -2.14 -9.78
CA PRO A 287 10.02 -0.85 -9.12
C PRO A 287 9.66 0.28 -10.08
N PHE A 288 8.89 1.27 -9.59
CA PHE A 288 8.56 2.45 -10.37
C PHE A 288 9.77 3.40 -10.42
N PRO A 289 10.32 3.72 -11.61
CA PRO A 289 11.61 4.42 -11.74
C PRO A 289 11.58 5.88 -11.28
N PHE A 290 10.38 6.47 -11.13
CA PHE A 290 10.21 7.85 -10.68
C PHE A 290 9.70 7.91 -9.22
N ALA A 291 9.84 6.81 -8.47
CA ALA A 291 9.55 6.80 -7.04
C ALA A 291 10.49 7.75 -6.30
N ILE A 292 9.94 8.57 -5.42
CA ILE A 292 10.73 9.55 -4.64
C ILE A 292 11.78 8.78 -3.83
N ASP A 293 13.04 9.21 -3.94
CA ASP A 293 14.19 8.61 -3.24
C ASP A 293 14.29 7.07 -3.47
N ASP A 294 13.82 6.59 -4.64
CA ASP A 294 13.85 5.17 -5.05
C ASP A 294 13.30 4.18 -4.01
N HIS A 295 12.32 4.64 -3.22
CA HIS A 295 11.77 3.85 -2.12
C HIS A 295 11.19 2.49 -2.57
N GLN A 296 10.74 2.35 -3.84
CA GLN A 296 10.20 1.07 -4.30
C GLN A 296 11.28 0.00 -4.46
N THR A 297 12.45 0.35 -4.96
CA THR A 297 13.59 -0.60 -4.98
C THR A 297 13.94 -1.04 -3.55
N ALA A 298 14.04 -0.08 -2.63
CA ALA A 298 14.35 -0.37 -1.24
C ALA A 298 13.24 -1.20 -0.53
N ASN A 299 11.96 -0.97 -0.82
CA ASN A 299 10.84 -1.78 -0.30
C ASN A 299 10.94 -3.23 -0.79
N GLY A 300 11.18 -3.41 -2.10
CA GLY A 300 11.25 -4.74 -2.73
C GLY A 300 12.47 -5.54 -2.31
N GLN A 301 13.57 -4.87 -1.97
CA GLN A 301 14.83 -5.52 -1.63
C GLN A 301 14.69 -6.48 -0.44
N MET A 302 13.83 -6.15 0.53
CA MET A 302 13.54 -7.04 1.66
C MET A 302 13.02 -8.41 1.21
N LEU A 303 12.13 -8.46 0.21
CA LEU A 303 11.62 -9.72 -0.33
C LEU A 303 12.69 -10.46 -1.11
N VAL A 304 13.51 -9.75 -1.88
CA VAL A 304 14.61 -10.33 -2.67
C VAL A 304 15.66 -10.97 -1.76
N ASP A 305 16.10 -10.26 -0.72
CA ASP A 305 17.11 -10.71 0.24
C ASP A 305 16.70 -12.00 0.98
N HIS A 306 15.39 -12.25 1.08
CA HIS A 306 14.85 -13.44 1.74
C HIS A 306 14.37 -14.52 0.75
N GLY A 307 14.65 -14.36 -0.55
CA GLY A 307 14.25 -15.34 -1.58
C GLY A 307 12.73 -15.41 -1.82
N ALA A 308 11.99 -14.37 -1.43
CA ALA A 308 10.54 -14.28 -1.61
C ALA A 308 10.13 -13.65 -2.94
N ALA A 309 11.04 -12.91 -3.59
CA ALA A 309 10.78 -12.25 -4.87
C ALA A 309 12.03 -12.18 -5.73
N GLU A 310 11.81 -12.01 -7.04
CA GLU A 310 12.79 -11.50 -7.97
C GLU A 310 12.50 -10.02 -8.24
N MET A 311 13.52 -9.27 -8.63
CA MET A 311 13.34 -7.86 -8.96
C MET A 311 14.10 -7.50 -10.23
N ILE A 312 13.43 -6.77 -11.12
CA ILE A 312 14.04 -6.21 -12.32
C ILE A 312 13.71 -4.73 -12.43
N GLN A 313 14.72 -3.90 -12.68
CA GLN A 313 14.48 -2.49 -12.91
C GLN A 313 13.73 -2.27 -14.22
N GLN A 314 12.79 -1.32 -14.25
CA GLN A 314 11.98 -1.04 -15.45
C GLN A 314 12.82 -0.75 -16.69
N SER A 315 13.99 -0.10 -16.54
CA SER A 315 14.91 0.19 -17.64
C SER A 315 15.55 -1.03 -18.29
N ALA A 316 15.62 -2.15 -17.54
CA ALA A 316 16.14 -3.43 -18.02
C ALA A 316 15.04 -4.40 -18.46
N LEU A 317 13.76 -4.02 -18.29
CA LEU A 317 12.61 -4.87 -18.60
C LEU A 317 12.37 -4.89 -20.12
N THR A 318 12.36 -6.08 -20.71
CA THR A 318 12.01 -6.36 -22.12
C THR A 318 10.95 -7.45 -22.19
N ALA A 319 10.28 -7.61 -23.33
CA ALA A 319 9.33 -8.72 -23.53
C ALA A 319 10.04 -10.07 -23.35
N ALA A 320 11.22 -10.23 -23.94
CA ALA A 320 12.00 -11.47 -23.89
C ALA A 320 12.41 -11.88 -22.46
N ASN A 321 12.94 -10.95 -21.64
CA ASN A 321 13.32 -11.30 -20.28
C ASN A 321 12.11 -11.53 -19.37
N LEU A 322 11.02 -10.80 -19.57
CA LEU A 322 9.77 -11.05 -18.85
C LEU A 322 9.18 -12.43 -19.19
N ALA A 323 9.18 -12.81 -20.48
CA ALA A 323 8.77 -14.14 -20.92
C ALA A 323 9.64 -15.24 -20.31
N ALA A 324 10.96 -15.06 -20.35
CA ALA A 324 11.90 -16.03 -19.78
C ALA A 324 11.70 -16.26 -18.26
N ILE A 325 11.46 -15.17 -17.51
CA ILE A 325 11.18 -15.26 -16.07
C ILE A 325 9.84 -16.00 -15.83
N ILE A 326 8.77 -15.64 -16.56
CA ILE A 326 7.47 -16.31 -16.45
C ILE A 326 7.62 -17.81 -16.72
N VAL A 327 8.28 -18.20 -17.81
CA VAL A 327 8.51 -19.62 -18.15
C VAL A 327 9.32 -20.33 -17.07
N SER A 328 10.39 -19.70 -16.54
CA SER A 328 11.21 -20.26 -15.46
C SER A 328 10.38 -20.52 -14.19
N ILE A 329 9.50 -19.59 -13.82
CA ILE A 329 8.62 -19.74 -12.65
C ILE A 329 7.54 -20.80 -12.91
N MET A 330 7.04 -20.92 -14.13
CA MET A 330 6.05 -21.96 -14.48
C MET A 330 6.64 -23.36 -14.39
N ALA A 331 7.89 -23.55 -14.84
CA ALA A 331 8.57 -24.84 -14.88
C ALA A 331 8.92 -25.39 -13.49
N ASP A 332 8.91 -24.56 -12.43
CA ASP A 332 9.42 -24.95 -11.11
C ASP A 332 8.38 -24.68 -9.99
N PRO A 333 7.44 -25.62 -9.75
CA PRO A 333 6.46 -25.52 -8.66
C PRO A 333 7.09 -25.44 -7.27
N ASP A 334 8.20 -26.13 -7.03
CA ASP A 334 8.88 -26.17 -5.74
C ASP A 334 9.50 -24.80 -5.43
N ARG A 335 10.07 -24.16 -6.44
CA ARG A 335 10.57 -22.78 -6.32
C ARG A 335 9.45 -21.81 -5.99
N ARG A 336 8.29 -21.91 -6.67
CA ARG A 336 7.12 -21.05 -6.35
C ARG A 336 6.65 -21.21 -4.91
N LEU A 337 6.54 -22.45 -4.44
CA LEU A 337 6.17 -22.73 -3.05
C LEU A 337 7.23 -22.19 -2.08
N THR A 338 8.52 -22.39 -2.36
CA THR A 338 9.61 -21.85 -1.54
C THR A 338 9.56 -20.32 -1.45
N MET A 339 9.35 -19.63 -2.57
CA MET A 339 9.21 -18.17 -2.58
C MET A 339 7.98 -17.72 -1.79
N ALA A 340 6.87 -18.41 -1.93
CA ALA A 340 5.62 -18.11 -1.21
C ALA A 340 5.76 -18.32 0.32
N MET A 341 6.41 -19.39 0.73
CA MET A 341 6.72 -19.67 2.15
C MET A 341 7.68 -18.63 2.72
N SER A 342 8.73 -18.25 1.98
CA SER A 342 9.65 -17.17 2.34
C SER A 342 8.92 -15.84 2.50
N ALA A 343 8.00 -15.50 1.60
CA ALA A 343 7.16 -14.31 1.73
C ALA A 343 6.32 -14.37 3.02
N ARG A 344 5.64 -15.50 3.27
CA ARG A 344 4.79 -15.67 4.46
C ARG A 344 5.57 -15.57 5.77
N ALA A 345 6.81 -16.03 5.81
CA ALA A 345 7.67 -15.93 6.99
C ALA A 345 8.00 -14.48 7.37
N LEU A 346 7.94 -13.54 6.43
CA LEU A 346 8.15 -12.11 6.66
C LEU A 346 6.89 -11.36 7.10
N ALA A 347 5.74 -12.01 7.10
CA ALA A 347 4.45 -11.36 7.38
C ALA A 347 4.40 -10.77 8.80
N LYS A 348 3.85 -9.55 8.90
CA LYS A 348 3.54 -8.85 10.14
C LYS A 348 2.03 -8.64 10.25
N ASN A 349 1.28 -9.74 10.36
CA ASN A 349 -0.18 -9.73 10.30
C ASN A 349 -0.85 -9.00 11.48
N GLN A 350 -0.10 -8.70 12.55
CA GLN A 350 -0.59 -7.96 13.72
C GLN A 350 -0.38 -6.44 13.60
N ALA A 351 0.17 -5.93 12.48
CA ALA A 351 0.55 -4.52 12.36
C ALA A 351 -0.60 -3.55 12.63
N ALA A 352 -1.82 -3.84 12.16
CA ALA A 352 -2.99 -2.99 12.42
C ALA A 352 -3.35 -2.96 13.92
N GLN A 353 -3.33 -4.13 14.58
CA GLN A 353 -3.57 -4.28 16.00
C GLN A 353 -2.49 -3.58 16.85
N ASP A 354 -1.21 -3.71 16.45
CA ASP A 354 -0.08 -3.10 17.15
C ASP A 354 -0.18 -1.56 17.10
N VAL A 355 -0.48 -0.98 15.93
CA VAL A 355 -0.68 0.47 15.79
C VAL A 355 -1.90 0.94 16.59
N ALA A 356 -3.02 0.21 16.52
CA ALA A 356 -4.22 0.55 17.29
C ALA A 356 -3.97 0.47 18.82
N LYS A 357 -3.23 -0.55 19.27
CA LYS A 357 -2.80 -0.70 20.66
C LYS A 357 -1.95 0.48 21.13
N VAL A 358 -0.95 0.88 20.33
CA VAL A 358 -0.09 2.04 20.65
C VAL A 358 -0.91 3.32 20.74
N CYS A 359 -1.91 3.53 19.85
CA CYS A 359 -2.80 4.68 19.95
C CYS A 359 -3.57 4.70 21.29
N LYS A 360 -4.06 3.55 21.77
CA LYS A 360 -4.77 3.45 23.04
C LYS A 360 -3.83 3.70 24.25
N GLU A 361 -2.64 3.11 24.25
CA GLU A 361 -1.61 3.33 25.29
C GLU A 361 -1.27 4.81 25.42
N VAL A 362 -0.97 5.45 24.29
CA VAL A 362 -0.61 6.87 24.24
C VAL A 362 -1.76 7.79 24.66
N ALA A 363 -3.00 7.44 24.33
CA ALA A 363 -4.19 8.19 24.76
C ALA A 363 -4.42 8.09 26.28
N CYS A 364 -4.03 6.96 26.91
CA CYS A 364 -4.11 6.75 28.35
C CYS A 364 -2.89 7.32 29.12
N GLY A 365 -1.94 7.96 28.46
CA GLY A 365 -0.76 8.55 29.07
C GLY A 365 0.38 7.58 29.37
N GLN A 366 0.37 6.42 28.74
CA GLN A 366 1.39 5.36 28.83
C GLN A 366 2.49 5.52 27.76
#